data_816d268d1708faf632405f0b921bbd84
#
_entry.id   816d268d1708faf632405f0b921bbd84
#
_cell.length_a   1.000
_cell.length_b   1.000
_cell.length_c   1.000
_cell.angle_alpha   90.00
_cell.angle_beta   90.00
_cell.angle_gamma   90.00
#
_symmetry.space_group_name_H-M   'P 1'
#
loop_
_entity.id
_entity.type
_entity.pdbx_description
1 polymer ?
#
loop_
_entity_poly.entity_id
_entity_poly.type
_entity_poly.pdbx_seq_one_letter_code
_entity_poly.pdbx_strand_id
1 'polypeptide(L)'
;MIKFLIEKEFKQLLRNSFLPKLILVFPCMIMLLMPWAVNLEIKNIQLNIVDNDHSAISQRLVNKIAASTYFRLVEVPASYEEGLRNIEIGTADIVMEIPRHLERDWMNGEDTHILIAANAVNGTKGGPVSYTHLRAH
;
A
#
# COMPACT_ATOMS: atom_id res chain seq x y z
N MET A 1 25.67 41.41 23.38
CA MET A 1 24.68 42.01 22.50
C MET A 1 23.59 41.02 22.06
N ILE A 2 23.94 39.81 21.64
CA ILE A 2 22.94 38.81 21.16
C ILE A 2 21.93 38.41 22.24
N LYS A 3 22.35 38.25 23.51
CA LYS A 3 21.41 37.95 24.61
C LYS A 3 20.34 39.02 24.78
N PHE A 4 20.67 40.28 24.65
CA PHE A 4 19.75 41.40 24.78
C PHE A 4 18.71 41.46 23.64
N LEU A 5 19.14 41.07 22.43
CA LEU A 5 18.26 40.98 21.28
C LEU A 5 17.24 39.85 21.44
N ILE A 6 17.71 38.68 21.87
CA ILE A 6 16.87 37.50 22.11
C ILE A 6 15.85 37.77 23.22
N GLU A 7 16.30 38.40 24.32
CA GLU A 7 15.40 38.74 25.44
C GLU A 7 14.33 39.75 25.05
N LYS A 8 14.71 40.73 24.22
CA LYS A 8 13.75 41.70 23.67
C LYS A 8 12.69 41.03 22.78
N GLU A 9 13.13 40.18 21.86
CA GLU A 9 12.27 39.46 20.95
C GLU A 9 11.33 38.50 21.72
N PHE A 10 11.86 37.80 22.72
CA PHE A 10 11.09 36.90 23.56
C PHE A 10 10.03 37.63 24.39
N LYS A 11 10.41 38.79 24.92
CA LYS A 11 9.48 39.65 25.68
C LYS A 11 8.40 40.28 24.80
N GLN A 12 8.73 40.58 23.55
CA GLN A 12 7.80 41.09 22.55
C GLN A 12 6.84 40.01 22.08
N LEU A 13 7.32 38.77 21.93
CA LEU A 13 6.51 37.58 21.65
C LEU A 13 5.50 37.29 22.77
N LEU A 14 5.92 37.34 24.03
CA LEU A 14 5.07 37.11 25.18
C LEU A 14 4.06 38.24 25.43
N ARG A 15 4.39 39.47 25.02
CA ARG A 15 3.50 40.63 25.15
C ARG A 15 2.36 40.61 24.12
N ASN A 16 2.54 39.91 23.00
CA ASN A 16 1.50 39.71 22.02
C ASN A 16 0.76 38.40 22.36
N SER A 17 -0.41 38.50 23.00
CA SER A 17 -1.19 37.35 23.45
C SER A 17 -1.60 36.37 22.34
N PHE A 18 -1.48 36.75 21.09
CA PHE A 18 -1.83 35.93 19.93
C PHE A 18 -0.72 34.94 19.56
N LEU A 19 0.54 35.40 19.54
CA LEU A 19 1.68 34.58 19.11
C LEU A 19 1.96 33.37 20.00
N PRO A 20 2.00 33.47 21.37
CA PRO A 20 2.18 32.31 22.20
C PRO A 20 1.05 31.29 22.09
N LYS A 21 -0.19 31.76 21.93
CA LYS A 21 -1.33 30.86 21.69
C LYS A 21 -1.20 30.14 20.36
N LEU A 22 -0.77 30.82 19.30
CA LEU A 22 -0.58 30.22 17.99
C LEU A 22 0.54 29.17 18.02
N ILE A 23 1.66 29.46 18.68
CA ILE A 23 2.80 28.55 18.83
C ILE A 23 2.40 27.28 19.60
N LEU A 24 1.51 27.38 20.58
CA LEU A 24 1.02 26.24 21.36
C LEU A 24 -0.08 25.46 20.60
N VAL A 25 -1.00 26.17 19.98
CA VAL A 25 -2.16 25.57 19.29
C VAL A 25 -1.74 24.90 17.97
N PHE A 26 -0.77 25.47 17.26
CA PHE A 26 -0.33 24.97 15.97
C PHE A 26 0.19 23.52 16.00
N PRO A 27 1.12 23.13 16.90
CA PRO A 27 1.55 21.73 16.99
C PRO A 27 0.43 20.81 17.49
N CYS A 28 -0.44 21.26 18.39
CA CYS A 28 -1.60 20.48 18.81
C CYS A 28 -2.58 20.25 17.65
N MET A 29 -2.81 21.27 16.84
CA MET A 29 -3.66 21.19 15.66
C MET A 29 -3.09 20.25 14.61
N ILE A 30 -1.77 20.29 14.37
CA ILE A 30 -1.09 19.36 13.47
C ILE A 30 -1.20 17.92 13.99
N MET A 31 -0.95 17.66 15.28
CA MET A 31 -1.10 16.34 15.86
C MET A 31 -2.51 15.78 15.74
N LEU A 32 -3.53 16.64 15.77
CA LEU A 32 -4.93 16.25 15.70
C LEU A 32 -5.39 16.08 14.25
N LEU A 33 -4.87 16.90 13.32
CA LEU A 33 -5.18 16.85 11.89
C LEU A 33 -4.40 15.75 11.15
N MET A 34 -3.16 15.43 11.60
CA MET A 34 -2.33 14.43 10.95
C MET A 34 -2.98 13.05 10.88
N PRO A 35 -3.54 12.46 11.95
CA PRO A 35 -4.21 11.17 11.87
C PRO A 35 -5.44 11.20 10.96
N TRP A 36 -6.09 12.35 10.86
CA TRP A 36 -7.28 12.53 10.03
C TRP A 36 -6.92 12.77 8.55
N ALA A 37 -5.85 13.51 8.29
CA ALA A 37 -5.34 13.76 6.93
C ALA A 37 -4.55 12.57 6.37
N VAL A 38 -3.90 11.78 7.23
CA VAL A 38 -3.08 10.60 6.88
C VAL A 38 -3.91 9.31 6.84
N ASN A 39 -5.23 9.38 6.90
CA ASN A 39 -6.08 8.29 6.40
C ASN A 39 -5.98 8.19 4.88
N LEU A 40 -4.76 8.23 4.38
CA LEU A 40 -4.36 7.66 3.11
C LEU A 40 -4.28 6.13 3.30
N GLU A 41 -5.38 5.55 3.77
CA GLU A 41 -5.58 4.13 3.59
C GLU A 41 -5.49 3.91 2.08
N ILE A 42 -4.46 3.21 1.67
CA ILE A 42 -4.35 2.67 0.33
C ILE A 42 -5.50 1.65 0.21
N LYS A 43 -6.70 2.18 0.01
CA LYS A 43 -7.91 1.41 -0.26
C LYS A 43 -8.10 1.41 -1.77
N ASN A 44 -8.58 0.30 -2.28
CA ASN A 44 -8.87 0.11 -3.70
C ASN A 44 -7.64 -0.07 -4.60
N ILE A 45 -6.64 -0.84 -4.16
CA ILE A 45 -5.62 -1.36 -5.07
C ILE A 45 -6.32 -2.29 -6.06
N GLN A 46 -6.28 -1.94 -7.33
CA GLN A 46 -6.87 -2.74 -8.39
C GLN A 46 -5.99 -3.96 -8.65
N LEU A 47 -6.51 -5.12 -8.30
CA LEU A 47 -5.79 -6.39 -8.41
C LEU A 47 -6.40 -7.24 -9.53
N ASN A 48 -5.54 -7.70 -10.43
CA ASN A 48 -5.84 -8.74 -11.39
C ASN A 48 -5.21 -10.05 -10.92
N ILE A 49 -5.96 -11.14 -10.94
CA ILE A 49 -5.47 -12.47 -10.55
C ILE A 49 -5.60 -13.39 -11.74
N VAL A 50 -4.47 -13.95 -12.16
CA VAL A 50 -4.40 -15.02 -13.18
C VAL A 50 -4.31 -16.34 -12.44
N ASP A 51 -5.38 -17.10 -12.41
CA ASP A 51 -5.42 -18.42 -11.78
C ASP A 51 -5.24 -19.51 -12.84
N ASN A 52 -4.06 -20.10 -12.89
CA ASN A 52 -3.75 -21.19 -13.81
C ASN A 52 -3.99 -22.59 -13.18
N ASP A 53 -4.20 -22.65 -11.86
CA ASP A 53 -4.34 -23.92 -11.13
C ASP A 53 -5.81 -24.38 -11.05
N HIS A 54 -6.73 -23.42 -10.89
CA HIS A 54 -8.17 -23.67 -10.73
C HIS A 54 -8.52 -24.68 -9.63
N SER A 55 -7.64 -24.85 -8.65
CA SER A 55 -7.82 -25.78 -7.53
C SER A 55 -8.71 -25.19 -6.43
N ALA A 56 -9.09 -26.03 -5.47
CA ALA A 56 -9.83 -25.57 -4.29
C ALA A 56 -8.98 -24.61 -3.42
N ILE A 57 -7.67 -24.79 -3.41
CA ILE A 57 -6.73 -23.93 -2.67
C ILE A 57 -6.59 -22.58 -3.36
N SER A 58 -6.41 -22.56 -4.70
CA SER A 58 -6.32 -21.30 -5.46
C SER A 58 -7.59 -20.47 -5.32
N GLN A 59 -8.76 -21.08 -5.42
CA GLN A 59 -10.04 -20.39 -5.25
C GLN A 59 -10.22 -19.82 -3.82
N ARG A 60 -9.81 -20.55 -2.80
CA ARG A 60 -9.81 -20.04 -1.42
C ARG A 60 -8.89 -18.84 -1.25
N LEU A 61 -7.72 -18.87 -1.87
CA LEU A 61 -6.75 -17.77 -1.87
C LEU A 61 -7.35 -16.54 -2.55
N VAL A 62 -7.90 -16.70 -3.74
CA VAL A 62 -8.57 -15.62 -4.50
C VAL A 62 -9.72 -15.01 -3.70
N ASN A 63 -10.59 -15.84 -3.12
CA ASN A 63 -11.71 -15.37 -2.30
C ASN A 63 -11.24 -14.63 -1.04
N LYS A 64 -10.18 -15.09 -0.41
CA LYS A 64 -9.61 -14.44 0.77
C LYS A 64 -9.00 -13.08 0.45
N ILE A 65 -8.36 -12.96 -0.71
CA ILE A 65 -7.81 -11.69 -1.20
C ILE A 65 -8.94 -10.75 -1.62
N ALA A 66 -9.95 -11.26 -2.33
CA ALA A 66 -11.12 -10.48 -2.75
C ALA A 66 -11.96 -9.97 -1.58
N ALA A 67 -11.99 -10.71 -0.47
CA ALA A 67 -12.66 -10.29 0.78
C ALA A 67 -11.85 -9.24 1.58
N SER A 68 -10.61 -8.96 1.19
CA SER A 68 -9.79 -7.94 1.83
C SER A 68 -10.29 -6.55 1.45
N THR A 69 -10.35 -5.66 2.43
CA THR A 69 -10.73 -4.25 2.22
C THR A 69 -9.67 -3.43 1.47
N TYR A 70 -8.47 -3.96 1.33
CA TYR A 70 -7.33 -3.28 0.70
C TYR A 70 -7.29 -3.50 -0.81
N PHE A 71 -7.74 -4.67 -1.28
CA PHE A 71 -7.69 -5.07 -2.67
C PHE A 71 -9.09 -5.09 -3.28
N ARG A 72 -9.19 -4.53 -4.46
CA ARG A 72 -10.37 -4.65 -5.30
C ARG A 72 -10.04 -5.54 -6.49
N LEU A 73 -10.60 -6.73 -6.52
CA LEU A 73 -10.50 -7.60 -7.67
C LEU A 73 -11.27 -6.94 -8.84
N VAL A 74 -10.55 -6.55 -9.87
CA VAL A 74 -11.15 -5.86 -11.04
C VAL A 74 -11.46 -6.87 -12.12
N GLU A 75 -10.52 -7.76 -12.42
CA GLU A 75 -10.63 -8.70 -13.51
C GLU A 75 -9.81 -9.95 -13.23
N VAL A 76 -10.25 -11.06 -13.82
CA VAL A 76 -9.48 -12.31 -13.85
C VAL A 76 -9.07 -12.53 -15.30
N PRO A 77 -7.93 -11.97 -15.73
CA PRO A 77 -7.45 -12.10 -17.10
C PRO A 77 -7.15 -13.58 -17.43
N ALA A 78 -7.30 -13.94 -18.68
CA ALA A 78 -7.06 -15.30 -19.14
C ALA A 78 -5.56 -15.64 -19.19
N SER A 79 -4.70 -14.63 -19.25
CA SER A 79 -3.24 -14.81 -19.29
C SER A 79 -2.51 -13.72 -18.49
N TYR A 80 -1.26 -14.05 -18.10
CA TYR A 80 -0.38 -13.10 -17.44
C TYR A 80 -0.07 -11.88 -18.32
N GLU A 81 0.12 -12.09 -19.64
CA GLU A 81 0.36 -11.03 -20.60
C GLU A 81 -0.79 -10.01 -20.68
N GLU A 82 -2.01 -10.50 -20.62
CA GLU A 82 -3.21 -9.66 -20.55
C GLU A 82 -3.25 -8.85 -19.25
N GLY A 83 -2.89 -9.49 -18.14
CA GLY A 83 -2.74 -8.81 -16.84
C GLY A 83 -1.69 -7.70 -16.89
N LEU A 84 -0.53 -7.93 -17.50
CA LEU A 84 0.50 -6.90 -17.68
C LEU A 84 0.00 -5.74 -18.55
N ARG A 85 -0.72 -6.03 -19.61
CA ARG A 85 -1.35 -5.00 -20.45
C ARG A 85 -2.32 -4.14 -19.66
N ASN A 86 -3.08 -4.73 -18.75
CA ASN A 86 -3.98 -4.01 -17.86
C ASN A 86 -3.23 -3.06 -16.91
N ILE A 87 -2.02 -3.43 -16.48
CA ILE A 87 -1.13 -2.52 -15.75
C ILE A 87 -0.68 -1.34 -16.64
N GLU A 88 -0.29 -1.60 -17.88
CA GLU A 88 0.19 -0.56 -18.81
C GLU A 88 -0.92 0.44 -19.16
N ILE A 89 -2.15 -0.04 -19.33
CA ILE A 89 -3.33 0.79 -19.59
C ILE A 89 -3.79 1.53 -18.33
N GLY A 90 -3.37 1.07 -17.13
CA GLY A 90 -3.74 1.67 -15.86
C GLY A 90 -5.09 1.17 -15.28
N THR A 91 -5.61 0.06 -15.80
CA THR A 91 -6.82 -0.59 -15.26
C THR A 91 -6.53 -1.52 -14.10
N ALA A 92 -5.26 -1.92 -13.92
CA ALA A 92 -4.80 -2.69 -12.76
C ALA A 92 -3.55 -2.05 -12.16
N ASP A 93 -3.45 -2.10 -10.84
CA ASP A 93 -2.27 -1.66 -10.10
C ASP A 93 -1.31 -2.83 -9.85
N ILE A 94 -1.87 -4.03 -9.67
CA ILE A 94 -1.12 -5.27 -9.37
C ILE A 94 -1.70 -6.42 -10.17
N VAL A 95 -0.82 -7.29 -10.65
CA VAL A 95 -1.17 -8.58 -11.24
C VAL A 95 -0.51 -9.69 -10.42
N MET A 96 -1.30 -10.68 -10.05
CA MET A 96 -0.86 -11.88 -9.36
C MET A 96 -1.12 -13.09 -10.26
N GLU A 97 -0.09 -13.88 -10.49
CA GLU A 97 -0.21 -15.15 -11.19
C GLU A 97 -0.06 -16.32 -10.23
N ILE A 98 -1.05 -17.18 -10.23
CA ILE A 98 -1.05 -18.45 -9.50
C ILE A 98 -0.58 -19.54 -10.48
N PRO A 99 0.55 -20.21 -10.22
CA PRO A 99 1.09 -21.21 -11.12
C PRO A 99 0.21 -22.45 -11.15
N ARG A 100 0.35 -23.22 -12.21
CA ARG A 100 -0.27 -24.54 -12.34
C ARG A 100 0.27 -25.49 -11.28
N HIS A 101 -0.60 -26.35 -10.77
CA HIS A 101 -0.25 -27.37 -9.76
C HIS A 101 0.11 -26.82 -8.38
N LEU A 102 -0.33 -25.58 -8.05
CA LEU A 102 -0.14 -24.98 -6.74
C LEU A 102 -0.56 -25.92 -5.59
N GLU A 103 -1.75 -26.51 -5.70
CA GLU A 103 -2.28 -27.41 -4.67
C GLU A 103 -1.43 -28.68 -4.52
N ARG A 104 -1.03 -29.28 -5.62
CA ARG A 104 -0.22 -30.50 -5.61
C ARG A 104 1.17 -30.24 -5.03
N ASP A 105 1.82 -29.18 -5.48
CA ASP A 105 3.19 -28.84 -5.06
C ASP A 105 3.21 -28.43 -3.59
N TRP A 106 2.16 -27.71 -3.15
CA TRP A 106 1.95 -27.39 -1.74
C TRP A 106 1.79 -28.63 -0.86
N MET A 107 1.00 -29.63 -1.30
CA MET A 107 0.81 -30.87 -0.57
C MET A 107 2.07 -31.74 -0.52
N ASN A 108 2.90 -31.67 -1.56
CA ASN A 108 4.16 -32.40 -1.64
C ASN A 108 5.30 -31.72 -0.87
N GLY A 109 5.09 -30.51 -0.35
CA GLY A 109 6.14 -29.71 0.31
C GLY A 109 7.19 -29.16 -0.67
N GLU A 110 6.84 -29.06 -1.95
CA GLU A 110 7.68 -28.43 -2.97
C GLU A 110 7.59 -26.90 -2.89
N ASP A 111 8.68 -26.22 -3.26
CA ASP A 111 8.72 -24.76 -3.27
C ASP A 111 7.79 -24.23 -4.38
N THR A 112 6.75 -23.53 -3.97
CA THR A 112 5.78 -22.94 -4.87
C THR A 112 5.97 -21.43 -4.93
N HIS A 113 6.04 -20.87 -6.13
CA HIS A 113 6.25 -19.45 -6.33
C HIS A 113 5.01 -18.80 -6.95
N ILE A 114 4.46 -17.80 -6.28
CA ILE A 114 3.42 -16.93 -6.82
C ILE A 114 4.12 -15.72 -7.42
N LEU A 115 3.84 -15.42 -8.68
CA LEU A 115 4.39 -14.27 -9.36
C LEU A 115 3.49 -13.05 -9.11
N ILE A 116 4.09 -11.95 -8.63
CA ILE A 116 3.38 -10.69 -8.40
C ILE A 116 4.10 -9.60 -9.17
N ALA A 117 3.40 -8.94 -10.07
CA ALA A 117 3.86 -7.75 -10.76
C ALA A 117 3.05 -6.53 -10.31
N ALA A 118 3.71 -5.42 -10.01
CA ALA A 118 3.05 -4.18 -9.62
C ALA A 118 3.52 -3.01 -10.47
N ASN A 119 2.63 -2.05 -10.66
CA ASN A 119 2.94 -0.82 -11.37
C ASN A 119 3.83 0.09 -10.52
N ALA A 120 5.13 0.15 -10.87
CA ALA A 120 6.11 0.98 -10.19
C ALA A 120 5.98 2.49 -10.51
N VAL A 121 5.18 2.85 -11.49
CA VAL A 121 5.01 4.25 -11.94
C VAL A 121 4.19 5.06 -10.95
N ASN A 122 3.26 4.43 -10.24
CA ASN A 122 2.51 5.07 -9.16
C ASN A 122 3.25 4.92 -7.83
N GLY A 123 4.24 5.76 -7.58
CA GLY A 123 5.10 5.71 -6.39
C GLY A 123 4.39 5.82 -5.02
N THR A 124 3.09 6.15 -5.01
CA THR A 124 2.24 6.13 -3.81
C THR A 124 1.53 4.80 -3.59
N LYS A 125 1.40 3.98 -4.63
CA LYS A 125 0.72 2.67 -4.56
C LYS A 125 1.67 1.48 -4.73
N GLY A 126 2.83 1.69 -5.36
CA GLY A 126 3.87 0.69 -5.57
C GLY A 126 5.05 0.94 -4.64
N GLY A 127 5.07 0.31 -3.47
CA GLY A 127 6.33 0.09 -2.77
C GLY A 127 7.25 -0.79 -3.62
N PRO A 128 8.57 -0.84 -3.32
CA PRO A 128 9.47 -1.72 -4.07
C PRO A 128 8.96 -3.16 -3.97
N VAL A 129 8.46 -3.66 -5.08
CA VAL A 129 8.07 -5.06 -5.19
C VAL A 129 9.35 -5.86 -5.26
N SER A 130 9.87 -6.20 -4.09
CA SER A 130 10.78 -7.32 -3.99
C SER A 130 9.97 -8.57 -4.31
N TYR A 131 10.46 -9.37 -5.22
CA TYR A 131 9.91 -10.70 -5.48
C TYR A 131 9.86 -11.44 -4.14
N THR A 132 8.67 -11.49 -3.56
CA THR A 132 8.51 -12.19 -2.28
C THR A 132 8.38 -13.66 -2.62
N HIS A 133 9.50 -14.37 -2.52
CA HIS A 133 9.48 -15.82 -2.44
C HIS A 133 8.80 -16.16 -1.10
N LEU A 134 7.52 -16.49 -1.14
CA LEU A 134 6.84 -17.07 0.00
C LEU A 134 7.39 -18.50 0.17
N ARG A 135 8.46 -18.60 0.94
CA ARG A 135 8.94 -19.89 1.42
C ARG A 135 7.99 -20.33 2.52
N ALA A 136 7.16 -21.31 2.23
CA ALA A 136 6.36 -21.95 3.26
C ALA A 136 7.30 -22.81 4.13
N HIS A 137 7.38 -22.48 5.40
CA HIS A 137 7.91 -23.36 6.45
C HIS A 137 6.77 -24.05 7.13
#